data_3efa26e81e551cc1c995ae9a0ddad4d1
#
_entry.id   3efa26e81e551cc1c995ae9a0ddad4d1
#
_cell.length_a   1.000
_cell.length_b   1.000
_cell.length_c   1.000
_cell.angle_alpha   90.00
_cell.angle_beta   90.00
_cell.angle_gamma   90.00
#
_symmetry.space_group_name_H-M   'P 1'
#
loop_
_entity.id
_entity.type
_entity.pdbx_description
1 polymer ?
#
loop_
_entity_poly.entity_id
_entity_poly.type
_entity_poly.pdbx_seq_one_letter_code
_entity_poly.pdbx_strand_id
1 'polypeptide(L)'
;MEEIKPAFESNNVPICFSANDNYVPLLGVTLASIIEHSNPEKNYDIVVLMTSISDENQVKLRTLISSHPNFSLRFINVGPYVFGYSFYIESDPTNTKFTDEIYYRVLVPALMPEYENVIFLDADLVVLDDIAKLLEEDYSDVLVGAVRDYEGISNCYSKNYEKTKYRITELGIKNFDNYFLSAVLVMNNKRFNEQFDVRDLLNLAISKNWKQFDQDLFNYICGDNVKIIDAKWNFMEDIYGSYQSLPKKLFDEFLKSEKAPKIIHYSGSRKPWIKIDSKFNKYFWEYAEKTPFEAELKALENND
;
A
#
# COMPACT_ATOMS: atom_id res chain seq x y z
N MET A 1 19.04 9.64 9.57
CA MET A 1 18.59 8.22 9.40
C MET A 1 19.69 7.46 8.71
N GLU A 2 19.84 6.19 9.01
CA GLU A 2 20.73 5.30 8.28
C GLU A 2 20.09 4.94 6.94
N GLU A 3 20.83 5.13 5.86
CA GLU A 3 20.34 4.85 4.50
C GLU A 3 20.41 3.35 4.20
N ILE A 4 19.37 2.85 3.55
CA ILE A 4 19.27 1.46 3.13
C ILE A 4 19.86 1.33 1.74
N LYS A 5 21.01 0.66 1.66
CA LYS A 5 21.70 0.41 0.37
C LYS A 5 20.97 -0.68 -0.42
N PRO A 6 21.06 -0.66 -1.77
CA PRO A 6 20.57 -1.76 -2.61
C PRO A 6 21.14 -3.11 -2.18
N ALA A 7 20.26 -4.14 -2.16
CA ALA A 7 20.70 -5.49 -1.79
C ALA A 7 21.46 -6.21 -2.90
N PHE A 8 21.28 -5.81 -4.15
CA PHE A 8 21.92 -6.40 -5.32
C PHE A 8 22.61 -5.31 -6.14
N GLU A 9 23.64 -5.69 -6.89
CA GLU A 9 24.44 -4.75 -7.69
C GLU A 9 23.66 -4.12 -8.86
N SER A 10 22.65 -4.81 -9.39
CA SER A 10 21.88 -4.33 -10.54
C SER A 10 20.48 -4.95 -10.61
N ASN A 11 19.64 -4.46 -11.53
CA ASN A 11 18.29 -4.95 -11.84
C ASN A 11 17.36 -5.01 -10.60
N ASN A 12 17.59 -4.14 -9.63
CA ASN A 12 16.79 -4.12 -8.41
C ASN A 12 15.35 -3.65 -8.68
N VAL A 13 14.41 -4.35 -8.10
CA VAL A 13 13.00 -3.96 -7.94
C VAL A 13 12.80 -3.64 -6.46
N PRO A 14 12.96 -2.37 -6.06
CA PRO A 14 12.80 -1.99 -4.65
C PRO A 14 11.33 -1.96 -4.26
N ILE A 15 10.99 -2.76 -3.25
CA ILE A 15 9.64 -2.86 -2.69
C ILE A 15 9.71 -2.56 -1.20
N CYS A 16 8.85 -1.66 -0.73
CA CYS A 16 8.77 -1.30 0.67
C CYS A 16 7.37 -1.60 1.23
N PHE A 17 7.34 -2.17 2.41
CA PHE A 17 6.14 -2.40 3.23
C PHE A 17 6.29 -1.71 4.57
N SER A 18 5.18 -1.52 5.26
CA SER A 18 5.16 -1.28 6.71
C SER A 18 4.21 -2.26 7.39
N ALA A 19 4.64 -2.87 8.47
CA ALA A 19 3.86 -3.88 9.17
C ALA A 19 4.24 -4.02 10.64
N ASN A 20 3.31 -4.58 11.43
CA ASN A 20 3.53 -5.13 12.76
C ASN A 20 3.17 -6.62 12.80
N ASP A 21 3.33 -7.28 13.93
CA ASP A 21 3.06 -8.72 14.06
C ASP A 21 1.65 -9.13 13.62
N ASN A 22 0.64 -8.31 13.82
CA ASN A 22 -0.74 -8.64 13.44
C ASN A 22 -0.93 -8.71 11.92
N TYR A 23 -0.10 -7.98 11.16
CA TYR A 23 -0.16 -7.94 9.70
C TYR A 23 0.81 -8.92 9.02
N VAL A 24 1.70 -9.56 9.79
CA VAL A 24 2.68 -10.52 9.24
C VAL A 24 2.04 -11.67 8.45
N PRO A 25 0.93 -12.30 8.89
CA PRO A 25 0.29 -13.36 8.11
C PRO A 25 -0.19 -12.88 6.74
N LEU A 26 -0.72 -11.67 6.67
CA LEU A 26 -1.20 -11.03 5.42
C LEU A 26 -0.02 -10.68 4.52
N LEU A 27 1.03 -10.09 5.09
CA LEU A 27 2.29 -9.82 4.38
C LEU A 27 2.88 -11.11 3.79
N GLY A 28 2.78 -12.24 4.51
CA GLY A 28 3.17 -13.54 4.01
C GLY A 28 2.43 -13.93 2.72
N VAL A 29 1.11 -13.72 2.67
CA VAL A 29 0.28 -13.96 1.48
C VAL A 29 0.69 -13.05 0.32
N THR A 30 0.89 -11.76 0.61
CA THR A 30 1.36 -10.79 -0.39
C THR A 30 2.72 -11.19 -0.96
N LEU A 31 3.68 -11.56 -0.11
CA LEU A 31 5.01 -12.01 -0.54
C LEU A 31 4.94 -13.28 -1.38
N ALA A 32 4.15 -14.29 -0.98
CA ALA A 32 3.97 -15.51 -1.76
C ALA A 32 3.44 -15.22 -3.17
N SER A 33 2.50 -14.28 -3.29
CA SER A 33 1.96 -13.87 -4.60
C SER A 33 2.99 -13.12 -5.45
N ILE A 34 3.82 -12.26 -4.86
CA ILE A 34 4.92 -11.55 -5.57
C ILE A 34 5.94 -12.57 -6.08
N ILE A 35 6.34 -13.53 -5.25
CA ILE A 35 7.32 -14.55 -5.63
C ILE A 35 6.83 -15.34 -6.86
N GLU A 36 5.57 -15.76 -6.86
CA GLU A 36 5.01 -16.57 -7.95
C GLU A 36 4.94 -15.83 -9.28
N HIS A 37 4.73 -14.51 -9.25
CA HIS A 37 4.62 -13.68 -10.46
C HIS A 37 5.90 -12.92 -10.80
N SER A 38 7.01 -13.22 -10.12
CA SER A 38 8.27 -12.53 -10.31
C SER A 38 8.97 -12.90 -11.63
N ASN A 39 9.68 -11.94 -12.20
CA ASN A 39 10.57 -12.19 -13.34
C ASN A 39 11.95 -12.68 -12.82
N PRO A 40 12.42 -13.88 -13.23
CA PRO A 40 13.70 -14.42 -12.76
C PRO A 40 14.92 -13.59 -13.16
N GLU A 41 14.81 -12.67 -14.11
CA GLU A 41 15.89 -11.77 -14.53
C GLU A 41 15.98 -10.48 -13.69
N LYS A 42 15.04 -10.30 -12.73
CA LYS A 42 14.97 -9.15 -11.83
C LYS A 42 15.36 -9.55 -10.41
N ASN A 43 15.88 -8.61 -9.64
CA ASN A 43 16.25 -8.77 -8.24
C ASN A 43 15.27 -8.00 -7.35
N TYR A 44 14.47 -8.71 -6.57
CA TYR A 44 13.43 -8.11 -5.72
C TYR A 44 14.01 -7.77 -4.36
N ASP A 45 14.23 -6.49 -4.11
CA ASP A 45 14.77 -5.99 -2.85
C ASP A 45 13.65 -5.48 -1.96
N ILE A 46 13.22 -6.33 -1.02
CA ILE A 46 12.06 -6.09 -0.16
C ILE A 46 12.51 -5.57 1.19
N VAL A 47 11.98 -4.42 1.57
CA VAL A 47 12.21 -3.77 2.86
C VAL A 47 10.88 -3.69 3.63
N VAL A 48 10.89 -4.12 4.88
CA VAL A 48 9.74 -4.01 5.80
C VAL A 48 10.08 -3.03 6.91
N LEU A 49 9.43 -1.87 6.92
CA LEU A 49 9.52 -0.88 7.98
C LEU A 49 8.66 -1.36 9.16
N MET A 50 9.24 -1.43 10.35
CA MET A 50 8.55 -1.96 11.52
C MET A 50 9.03 -1.31 12.81
N THR A 51 8.23 -1.43 13.86
CA THR A 51 8.66 -1.18 15.26
C THR A 51 8.54 -2.44 16.11
N SER A 52 7.65 -3.36 15.72
CA SER A 52 7.31 -4.54 16.52
C SER A 52 6.93 -5.73 15.64
N ILE A 53 7.92 -6.38 15.02
CA ILE A 53 7.76 -7.72 14.44
C ILE A 53 8.67 -8.67 15.19
N SER A 54 8.10 -9.73 15.75
CA SER A 54 8.84 -10.74 16.51
C SER A 54 9.87 -11.48 15.65
N ASP A 55 10.96 -11.93 16.27
CA ASP A 55 11.99 -12.71 15.57
C ASP A 55 11.41 -13.98 14.94
N GLU A 56 10.43 -14.62 15.59
CA GLU A 56 9.73 -15.80 15.07
C GLU A 56 9.04 -15.48 13.74
N ASN A 57 8.29 -14.39 13.68
CA ASN A 57 7.58 -13.96 12.48
C ASN A 57 8.54 -13.50 11.38
N GLN A 58 9.64 -12.82 11.72
CA GLN A 58 10.68 -12.50 10.74
C GLN A 58 11.29 -13.78 10.14
N VAL A 59 11.56 -14.81 10.94
CA VAL A 59 12.09 -16.10 10.47
C VAL A 59 11.06 -16.78 9.56
N LYS A 60 9.78 -16.84 9.92
CA LYS A 60 8.71 -17.38 9.07
C LYS A 60 8.66 -16.69 7.70
N LEU A 61 8.69 -15.36 7.67
CA LEU A 61 8.68 -14.61 6.41
C LEU A 61 9.94 -14.87 5.57
N ARG A 62 11.13 -14.99 6.20
CA ARG A 62 12.38 -15.31 5.49
C ARG A 62 12.35 -16.70 4.85
N THR A 63 11.57 -17.66 5.38
CA THR A 63 11.45 -18.98 4.77
C THR A 63 10.84 -18.93 3.38
N LEU A 64 9.93 -17.97 3.12
CA LEU A 64 9.27 -17.81 1.81
C LEU A 64 10.27 -17.51 0.70
N ILE A 65 11.30 -16.70 0.99
CA ILE A 65 12.29 -16.29 -0.01
C ILE A 65 13.54 -17.18 -0.04
N SER A 66 13.66 -18.14 0.90
CA SER A 66 14.92 -18.88 1.13
C SER A 66 15.44 -19.67 -0.08
N SER A 67 14.54 -20.08 -0.98
CA SER A 67 14.87 -20.79 -2.23
C SER A 67 14.98 -19.86 -3.45
N HIS A 68 14.85 -18.54 -3.27
CA HIS A 68 14.81 -17.55 -4.33
C HIS A 68 16.00 -16.59 -4.22
N PRO A 69 17.14 -16.87 -4.88
CA PRO A 69 18.38 -16.10 -4.73
C PRO A 69 18.28 -14.66 -5.26
N ASN A 70 17.29 -14.37 -6.07
CA ASN A 70 16.95 -13.04 -6.57
C ASN A 70 15.99 -12.26 -5.67
N PHE A 71 15.76 -12.72 -4.43
CA PHE A 71 14.97 -12.03 -3.41
C PHE A 71 15.82 -11.68 -2.20
N SER A 72 15.69 -10.44 -1.73
CA SER A 72 16.18 -9.96 -0.44
C SER A 72 14.99 -9.56 0.42
N LEU A 73 14.98 -9.90 1.71
CA LEU A 73 13.98 -9.46 2.67
C LEU A 73 14.67 -8.92 3.92
N ARG A 74 14.49 -7.62 4.16
CA ARG A 74 15.13 -6.88 5.24
C ARG A 74 14.08 -6.22 6.13
N PHE A 75 14.25 -6.32 7.44
CA PHE A 75 13.42 -5.68 8.45
C PHE A 75 14.17 -4.49 9.03
N ILE A 76 13.58 -3.32 8.96
CA ILE A 76 14.17 -2.06 9.42
C ILE A 76 13.34 -1.52 10.58
N ASN A 77 13.95 -1.47 11.76
CA ASN A 77 13.33 -0.85 12.92
C ASN A 77 13.37 0.67 12.78
N VAL A 78 12.20 1.27 12.54
CA VAL A 78 12.04 2.73 12.41
C VAL A 78 11.69 3.42 13.72
N GLY A 79 11.56 2.69 14.83
CA GLY A 79 11.25 3.25 16.15
C GLY A 79 12.11 4.44 16.54
N PRO A 80 13.45 4.44 16.35
CA PRO A 80 14.29 5.58 16.62
C PRO A 80 13.96 6.85 15.81
N TYR A 81 13.35 6.71 14.64
CA TYR A 81 13.03 7.83 13.74
C TYR A 81 11.64 8.41 13.99
N VAL A 82 10.72 7.59 14.52
CA VAL A 82 9.35 7.98 14.85
C VAL A 82 9.15 8.23 16.34
N PHE A 83 10.18 8.07 17.15
CA PHE A 83 10.11 8.32 18.58
C PHE A 83 9.70 9.78 18.88
N GLY A 84 8.65 9.93 19.69
CA GLY A 84 8.09 11.25 20.06
C GLY A 84 7.05 11.79 19.08
N TYR A 85 6.80 11.12 17.95
CA TYR A 85 5.66 11.42 17.09
C TYR A 85 4.45 10.59 17.56
N SER A 86 3.32 11.27 17.76
CA SER A 86 2.03 10.62 18.11
C SER A 86 1.08 10.79 16.94
N PHE A 87 0.97 9.76 16.12
CA PHE A 87 0.07 9.79 14.98
C PHE A 87 -1.37 9.66 15.44
N TYR A 88 -2.27 10.43 14.82
CA TYR A 88 -3.68 10.32 15.10
C TYR A 88 -4.28 9.14 14.34
N ILE A 89 -4.82 8.19 15.07
CA ILE A 89 -5.53 7.04 14.55
C ILE A 89 -6.87 6.98 15.24
N GLU A 90 -7.96 7.26 14.51
CA GLU A 90 -9.30 7.10 15.02
C GLU A 90 -9.61 5.61 15.15
N SER A 91 -10.16 5.20 16.30
CA SER A 91 -10.61 3.82 16.48
C SER A 91 -11.75 3.56 15.49
N ASP A 92 -11.49 2.71 14.50
CA ASP A 92 -12.49 2.30 13.54
C ASP A 92 -13.55 1.44 14.24
N PRO A 93 -14.85 1.81 14.18
CA PRO A 93 -15.93 1.00 14.74
C PRO A 93 -16.07 -0.37 14.06
N THR A 94 -15.45 -0.60 12.91
CA THR A 94 -15.42 -1.90 12.21
C THR A 94 -14.33 -2.85 12.70
N ASN A 95 -13.61 -2.48 13.79
CA ASN A 95 -12.57 -3.28 14.44
C ASN A 95 -11.28 -3.52 13.61
N THR A 96 -11.08 -2.82 12.51
CA THR A 96 -9.77 -2.77 11.84
C THR A 96 -8.87 -1.84 12.65
N LYS A 97 -7.93 -2.41 13.39
CA LYS A 97 -6.96 -1.64 14.18
C LYS A 97 -5.90 -1.09 13.25
N PHE A 98 -6.14 0.09 12.68
CA PHE A 98 -5.05 0.87 12.11
C PHE A 98 -4.02 1.16 13.21
N THR A 99 -2.75 1.18 12.83
CA THR A 99 -1.64 1.41 13.73
C THR A 99 -0.66 2.41 13.11
N ASP A 100 0.29 2.91 13.88
CA ASP A 100 1.24 3.94 13.44
C ASP A 100 2.00 3.56 12.16
N GLU A 101 2.10 2.27 11.87
CA GLU A 101 2.79 1.74 10.70
C GLU A 101 2.25 2.30 9.38
N ILE A 102 0.97 2.70 9.31
CA ILE A 102 0.41 3.31 8.10
C ILE A 102 1.11 4.61 7.70
N TYR A 103 1.73 5.33 8.65
CA TYR A 103 2.46 6.55 8.38
C TYR A 103 3.95 6.33 8.06
N TYR A 104 4.51 5.12 8.27
CA TYR A 104 5.94 4.89 8.06
C TYR A 104 6.37 5.05 6.60
N ARG A 105 5.42 5.00 5.65
CA ARG A 105 5.69 5.28 4.23
C ARG A 105 6.30 6.65 3.96
N VAL A 106 6.09 7.65 4.84
CA VAL A 106 6.73 8.97 4.71
C VAL A 106 8.24 8.92 4.86
N LEU A 107 8.77 7.85 5.47
CA LEU A 107 10.21 7.65 5.69
C LEU A 107 10.92 7.09 4.45
N VAL A 108 10.18 6.48 3.52
CA VAL A 108 10.73 5.72 2.39
C VAL A 108 11.72 6.54 1.56
N PRO A 109 11.44 7.79 1.15
CA PRO A 109 12.38 8.55 0.35
C PRO A 109 13.72 8.80 1.06
N ALA A 110 13.67 9.06 2.35
CA ALA A 110 14.89 9.35 3.14
C ALA A 110 15.65 8.07 3.53
N LEU A 111 14.97 6.93 3.68
CA LEU A 111 15.60 5.64 4.01
C LEU A 111 16.19 4.94 2.78
N MET A 112 15.61 5.14 1.60
CA MET A 112 16.00 4.46 0.36
C MET A 112 16.43 5.44 -0.75
N PRO A 113 17.34 6.40 -0.48
CA PRO A 113 17.65 7.50 -1.40
C PRO A 113 18.41 7.05 -2.66
N GLU A 114 19.06 5.88 -2.63
CA GLU A 114 19.77 5.32 -3.79
C GLU A 114 18.84 4.74 -4.85
N TYR A 115 17.55 4.53 -4.51
CA TYR A 115 16.53 4.17 -5.46
C TYR A 115 15.78 5.40 -5.93
N GLU A 116 15.80 5.68 -7.23
CA GLU A 116 15.05 6.78 -7.81
C GLU A 116 13.54 6.60 -7.59
N ASN A 117 13.03 5.38 -7.84
CA ASN A 117 11.65 5.01 -7.60
C ASN A 117 11.58 3.79 -6.70
N VAL A 118 10.65 3.77 -5.74
CA VAL A 118 10.36 2.65 -4.84
C VAL A 118 8.88 2.32 -4.90
N ILE A 119 8.55 1.04 -5.03
CA ILE A 119 7.17 0.56 -4.93
C ILE A 119 6.84 0.41 -3.44
N PHE A 120 5.88 1.18 -2.94
CA PHE A 120 5.31 0.97 -1.60
C PHE A 120 4.00 0.19 -1.72
N LEU A 121 3.84 -0.83 -0.87
CA LEU A 121 2.66 -1.70 -0.86
C LEU A 121 2.11 -1.86 0.56
N ASP A 122 0.78 -1.89 0.69
CA ASP A 122 0.13 -2.39 1.89
C ASP A 122 0.30 -3.92 2.00
N ALA A 123 0.11 -4.48 3.19
CA ALA A 123 0.37 -5.89 3.46
C ALA A 123 -0.80 -6.83 3.10
N ASP A 124 -2.01 -6.30 2.83
CA ASP A 124 -3.24 -7.07 2.60
C ASP A 124 -3.62 -7.12 1.11
N LEU A 125 -2.62 -7.44 0.28
CA LEU A 125 -2.73 -7.51 -1.17
C LEU A 125 -2.50 -8.94 -1.69
N VAL A 126 -3.00 -9.20 -2.90
CA VAL A 126 -2.57 -10.33 -3.74
C VAL A 126 -2.12 -9.79 -5.08
N VAL A 127 -0.87 -10.08 -5.45
CA VAL A 127 -0.24 -9.66 -6.71
C VAL A 127 -0.40 -10.78 -7.74
N LEU A 128 -0.93 -10.47 -8.92
CA LEU A 128 -1.27 -11.40 -10.00
C LEU A 128 -0.53 -11.13 -11.31
N ASP A 129 0.44 -10.23 -11.29
CA ASP A 129 1.33 -9.91 -12.42
C ASP A 129 2.69 -9.48 -11.87
N ASP A 130 3.74 -9.47 -12.69
CA ASP A 130 5.06 -9.00 -12.25
C ASP A 130 5.01 -7.53 -11.82
N ILE A 131 5.25 -7.32 -10.52
CA ILE A 131 5.22 -5.99 -9.90
C ILE A 131 6.29 -5.04 -10.46
N ALA A 132 7.38 -5.59 -11.01
CA ALA A 132 8.45 -4.81 -11.64
C ALA A 132 7.94 -3.95 -12.81
N LYS A 133 6.84 -4.33 -13.45
CA LYS A 133 6.21 -3.55 -14.53
C LYS A 133 5.75 -2.17 -14.08
N LEU A 134 5.51 -1.96 -12.78
CA LEU A 134 5.22 -0.63 -12.26
C LEU A 134 6.37 0.35 -12.45
N LEU A 135 7.62 -0.14 -12.47
CA LEU A 135 8.82 0.69 -12.64
C LEU A 135 9.16 0.94 -14.12
N GLU A 136 8.44 0.36 -15.07
CA GLU A 136 8.67 0.57 -16.50
C GLU A 136 8.09 1.91 -17.01
N GLU A 137 7.23 2.55 -16.19
CA GLU A 137 6.66 3.83 -16.52
C GLU A 137 7.55 4.99 -16.04
N ASP A 138 7.46 6.13 -16.72
CA ASP A 138 8.18 7.35 -16.35
C ASP A 138 7.46 8.11 -15.24
N TYR A 139 8.14 8.33 -14.13
CA TYR A 139 7.68 9.11 -12.96
C TYR A 139 8.52 10.37 -12.72
N SER A 140 9.41 10.74 -13.66
CA SER A 140 10.37 11.84 -13.47
C SER A 140 9.71 13.19 -13.14
N ASP A 141 8.50 13.44 -13.62
CA ASP A 141 7.78 14.70 -13.44
C ASP A 141 6.78 14.72 -12.27
N VAL A 142 6.63 13.61 -11.54
CA VAL A 142 5.65 13.48 -10.46
C VAL A 142 6.28 13.00 -9.16
N LEU A 143 5.58 13.19 -8.04
CA LEU A 143 6.00 12.65 -6.75
C LEU A 143 5.63 11.18 -6.59
N VAL A 144 4.46 10.79 -7.10
CA VAL A 144 3.98 9.42 -7.00
C VAL A 144 3.26 8.95 -8.26
N GLY A 145 3.35 7.64 -8.53
CA GLY A 145 2.39 6.91 -9.34
C GLY A 145 1.39 6.21 -8.41
N ALA A 146 0.09 6.34 -8.68
CA ALA A 146 -0.95 5.76 -7.83
C ALA A 146 -2.24 5.45 -8.60
N VAL A 147 -3.05 4.53 -8.08
CA VAL A 147 -4.38 4.22 -8.61
C VAL A 147 -5.42 5.14 -7.97
N ARG A 148 -6.42 5.56 -8.75
CA ARG A 148 -7.55 6.36 -8.25
C ARG A 148 -8.30 5.68 -7.11
N ASP A 149 -8.71 6.47 -6.13
CA ASP A 149 -9.72 6.04 -5.16
C ASP A 149 -11.12 6.23 -5.75
N TYR A 150 -11.63 5.18 -6.41
CA TYR A 150 -12.93 5.23 -7.07
C TYR A 150 -14.07 5.46 -6.08
N GLU A 151 -14.01 4.93 -4.86
CA GLU A 151 -15.00 5.20 -3.82
C GLU A 151 -14.91 6.66 -3.36
N GLY A 152 -13.72 7.12 -3.06
CA GLY A 152 -13.47 8.51 -2.69
C GLY A 152 -13.97 9.50 -3.74
N ILE A 153 -13.69 9.23 -5.01
CA ILE A 153 -14.15 10.04 -6.14
C ILE A 153 -15.67 9.97 -6.26
N SER A 154 -16.27 8.78 -6.20
CA SER A 154 -17.72 8.59 -6.25
C SER A 154 -18.44 9.39 -5.15
N ASN A 155 -17.88 9.41 -3.94
CA ASN A 155 -18.39 10.22 -2.85
C ASN A 155 -18.40 11.73 -3.18
N CYS A 156 -17.43 12.22 -3.96
CA CYS A 156 -17.40 13.62 -4.41
C CYS A 156 -18.51 13.93 -5.44
N TYR A 157 -18.85 12.97 -6.28
CA TYR A 157 -19.93 13.11 -7.27
C TYR A 157 -21.33 12.81 -6.71
N SER A 158 -21.42 12.13 -5.57
CA SER A 158 -22.69 11.65 -4.97
C SER A 158 -23.46 12.68 -4.14
N LYS A 159 -23.20 13.98 -4.24
CA LYS A 159 -23.78 15.03 -3.40
C LYS A 159 -23.49 14.86 -1.88
N ASN A 160 -22.50 14.09 -1.50
CA ASN A 160 -22.01 14.02 -0.13
C ASN A 160 -21.19 15.27 0.19
N TYR A 161 -21.91 16.33 0.56
CA TYR A 161 -21.35 17.67 0.72
C TYR A 161 -20.19 17.72 1.73
N GLU A 162 -20.31 17.00 2.85
CA GLU A 162 -19.30 17.04 3.93
C GLU A 162 -17.97 16.42 3.49
N LYS A 163 -18.00 15.24 2.84
CA LYS A 163 -16.78 14.58 2.33
C LYS A 163 -16.13 15.43 1.23
N THR A 164 -16.93 15.97 0.33
CA THR A 164 -16.46 16.82 -0.78
C THR A 164 -15.86 18.11 -0.25
N LYS A 165 -16.54 18.78 0.69
CA LYS A 165 -16.05 19.99 1.34
C LYS A 165 -14.69 19.76 1.99
N TYR A 166 -14.56 18.71 2.80
CA TYR A 166 -13.30 18.36 3.46
C TYR A 166 -12.16 18.22 2.46
N ARG A 167 -12.36 17.49 1.35
CA ARG A 167 -11.32 17.31 0.32
C ARG A 167 -10.92 18.61 -0.36
N ILE A 168 -11.86 19.53 -0.56
CA ILE A 168 -11.56 20.85 -1.13
C ILE A 168 -10.85 21.74 -0.12
N THR A 169 -11.40 21.87 1.10
CA THR A 169 -10.93 22.90 2.06
C THR A 169 -9.72 22.46 2.85
N GLU A 170 -9.63 21.17 3.21
CA GLU A 170 -8.57 20.67 4.08
C GLU A 170 -7.44 19.99 3.30
N LEU A 171 -7.75 19.30 2.21
CA LEU A 171 -6.75 18.64 1.37
C LEU A 171 -6.36 19.47 0.15
N GLY A 172 -7.11 20.53 -0.18
CA GLY A 172 -6.81 21.37 -1.34
C GLY A 172 -7.00 20.68 -2.69
N ILE A 173 -7.79 19.59 -2.75
CA ILE A 173 -8.02 18.83 -3.98
C ILE A 173 -8.81 19.69 -4.98
N LYS A 174 -8.19 19.98 -6.12
CA LYS A 174 -8.79 20.76 -7.22
C LYS A 174 -9.46 19.87 -8.26
N ASN A 175 -8.86 18.72 -8.52
CA ASN A 175 -9.37 17.73 -9.47
C ASN A 175 -9.63 16.41 -8.72
N PHE A 176 -10.90 16.09 -8.48
CA PHE A 176 -11.29 14.87 -7.77
C PHE A 176 -10.86 13.60 -8.50
N ASP A 177 -10.76 13.63 -9.82
CA ASP A 177 -10.33 12.49 -10.62
C ASP A 177 -8.86 12.09 -10.33
N ASN A 178 -8.10 12.96 -9.66
CA ASN A 178 -6.72 12.69 -9.23
C ASN A 178 -6.61 12.21 -7.77
N TYR A 179 -7.72 12.14 -7.02
CA TYR A 179 -7.69 11.59 -5.67
C TYR A 179 -7.38 10.10 -5.72
N PHE A 180 -6.34 9.65 -5.00
CA PHE A 180 -5.74 8.34 -5.16
C PHE A 180 -5.65 7.56 -3.85
N LEU A 181 -5.56 6.22 -3.99
CA LEU A 181 -5.31 5.25 -2.92
C LEU A 181 -3.81 5.22 -2.58
N SER A 182 -3.49 5.10 -1.29
CA SER A 182 -2.11 4.99 -0.80
C SER A 182 -1.56 3.56 -0.73
N ALA A 183 -2.39 2.55 -0.93
CA ALA A 183 -2.01 1.14 -0.76
C ALA A 183 -0.99 0.60 -1.78
N VAL A 184 -0.96 1.18 -2.97
CA VAL A 184 0.01 0.88 -4.02
C VAL A 184 0.53 2.20 -4.57
N LEU A 185 1.79 2.52 -4.25
CA LEU A 185 2.46 3.73 -4.70
C LEU A 185 3.76 3.39 -5.41
N VAL A 186 4.06 4.09 -6.49
CA VAL A 186 5.43 4.22 -6.99
C VAL A 186 5.93 5.58 -6.53
N MET A 187 6.81 5.60 -5.55
CA MET A 187 7.32 6.83 -4.92
C MET A 187 8.59 7.28 -5.65
N ASN A 188 8.60 8.48 -6.19
CA ASN A 188 9.81 9.10 -6.73
C ASN A 188 10.64 9.69 -5.59
N ASN A 189 11.52 8.88 -5.02
CA ASN A 189 12.32 9.25 -3.86
C ASN A 189 13.22 10.46 -4.13
N LYS A 190 13.76 10.57 -5.36
CA LYS A 190 14.58 11.71 -5.74
C LYS A 190 13.80 13.01 -5.60
N ARG A 191 12.60 13.10 -6.19
CA ARG A 191 11.78 14.31 -6.10
C ARG A 191 11.28 14.60 -4.69
N PHE A 192 10.93 13.55 -3.94
CA PHE A 192 10.57 13.74 -2.53
C PHE A 192 11.72 14.37 -1.74
N ASN A 193 12.94 13.84 -1.86
CA ASN A 193 14.11 14.34 -1.13
C ASN A 193 14.56 15.74 -1.61
N GLU A 194 14.28 16.11 -2.88
CA GLU A 194 14.52 17.46 -3.39
C GLU A 194 13.51 18.49 -2.85
N GLN A 195 12.30 18.08 -2.50
CA GLN A 195 11.21 19.00 -2.13
C GLN A 195 10.91 19.04 -0.63
N PHE A 196 11.20 17.95 0.09
CA PHE A 196 10.78 17.79 1.49
C PHE A 196 11.93 17.29 2.38
N ASP A 197 12.03 17.86 3.57
CA ASP A 197 12.73 17.21 4.67
C ASP A 197 11.80 16.19 5.33
N VAL A 198 12.33 15.03 5.66
CA VAL A 198 11.55 13.94 6.27
C VAL A 198 10.93 14.33 7.62
N ARG A 199 11.60 15.21 8.38
CA ARG A 199 11.07 15.72 9.66
C ARG A 199 9.84 16.59 9.43
N ASP A 200 9.83 17.37 8.34
CA ASP A 200 8.67 18.17 7.97
C ASP A 200 7.51 17.29 7.57
N LEU A 201 7.76 16.18 6.86
CA LEU A 201 6.72 15.19 6.55
C LEU A 201 6.16 14.50 7.80
N LEU A 202 7.02 14.13 8.76
CA LEU A 202 6.58 13.57 10.04
C LEU A 202 5.79 14.59 10.87
N ASN A 203 6.24 15.85 10.94
CA ASN A 203 5.51 16.93 11.60
C ASN A 203 4.16 17.19 10.94
N LEU A 204 4.10 17.13 9.62
CA LEU A 204 2.85 17.26 8.87
C LEU A 204 1.90 16.10 9.17
N ALA A 205 2.41 14.87 9.23
CA ALA A 205 1.60 13.68 9.54
C ALA A 205 0.87 13.78 10.88
N ILE A 206 1.50 14.40 11.91
CA ILE A 206 0.90 14.58 13.23
C ILE A 206 0.19 15.94 13.40
N SER A 207 0.22 16.83 12.40
CA SER A 207 -0.25 18.22 12.55
C SER A 207 -1.76 18.35 12.63
N LYS A 208 -2.50 17.37 12.13
CA LYS A 208 -3.98 17.34 12.12
C LYS A 208 -4.52 15.92 12.01
N ASN A 209 -5.80 15.79 12.31
CA ASN A 209 -6.52 14.54 12.14
C ASN A 209 -6.86 14.33 10.65
N TRP A 210 -6.13 13.47 9.97
CA TRP A 210 -6.38 13.06 8.61
C TRP A 210 -7.50 12.01 8.58
N LYS A 211 -8.64 12.28 7.93
CA LYS A 211 -9.82 11.40 7.96
C LYS A 211 -9.60 10.05 7.30
N GLN A 212 -8.75 10.01 6.28
CA GLN A 212 -8.29 8.78 5.62
C GLN A 212 -6.79 8.56 5.88
N PHE A 213 -6.33 8.96 7.07
CA PHE A 213 -4.97 8.77 7.57
C PHE A 213 -3.89 9.17 6.56
N ASP A 214 -2.96 8.28 6.28
CA ASP A 214 -1.85 8.46 5.33
C ASP A 214 -2.33 8.75 3.90
N GLN A 215 -3.47 8.22 3.48
CA GLN A 215 -4.03 8.50 2.15
C GLN A 215 -4.35 9.99 1.98
N ASP A 216 -4.99 10.61 2.95
CA ASP A 216 -5.26 12.05 2.92
C ASP A 216 -3.97 12.87 2.99
N LEU A 217 -3.01 12.43 3.83
CA LEU A 217 -1.70 13.06 3.92
C LEU A 217 -0.98 13.06 2.57
N PHE A 218 -0.92 11.91 1.88
CA PHE A 218 -0.26 11.82 0.57
C PHE A 218 -1.00 12.60 -0.51
N ASN A 219 -2.32 12.58 -0.53
CA ASN A 219 -3.10 13.41 -1.44
C ASN A 219 -2.88 14.92 -1.19
N TYR A 220 -2.70 15.33 0.08
CA TYR A 220 -2.35 16.70 0.45
C TYR A 220 -0.93 17.08 0.00
N ILE A 221 0.06 16.22 0.25
CA ILE A 221 1.47 16.45 -0.12
C ILE A 221 1.65 16.51 -1.63
N CYS A 222 1.08 15.54 -2.34
CA CYS A 222 1.29 15.39 -3.77
C CYS A 222 0.45 16.36 -4.60
N GLY A 223 -0.77 16.68 -4.16
CA GLY A 223 -1.68 17.51 -4.95
C GLY A 223 -1.87 16.94 -6.36
N ASP A 224 -1.57 17.75 -7.39
CA ASP A 224 -1.62 17.32 -8.78
C ASP A 224 -0.31 16.66 -9.28
N ASN A 225 0.73 16.52 -8.41
CA ASN A 225 1.99 15.85 -8.75
C ASN A 225 1.86 14.31 -8.63
N VAL A 226 0.82 13.75 -9.22
CA VAL A 226 0.52 12.32 -9.25
C VAL A 226 0.34 11.84 -10.68
N LYS A 227 0.96 10.72 -11.01
CA LYS A 227 0.66 9.98 -12.23
C LYS A 227 -0.35 8.89 -11.90
N ILE A 228 -1.53 9.00 -12.50
CA ILE A 228 -2.54 7.94 -12.36
C ILE A 228 -2.13 6.74 -13.20
N ILE A 229 -1.91 5.61 -12.54
CA ILE A 229 -1.59 4.33 -13.17
C ILE A 229 -2.86 3.49 -13.40
N ASP A 230 -2.75 2.40 -14.20
CA ASP A 230 -3.88 1.53 -14.54
C ASP A 230 -4.56 0.98 -13.26
N ALA A 231 -5.88 1.09 -13.21
CA ALA A 231 -6.72 0.64 -12.11
C ALA A 231 -6.53 -0.84 -11.71
N LYS A 232 -6.03 -1.67 -12.62
CA LYS A 232 -5.71 -3.07 -12.36
C LYS A 232 -4.63 -3.27 -11.29
N TRP A 233 -3.78 -2.26 -11.06
CA TRP A 233 -2.71 -2.31 -10.07
C TRP A 233 -3.14 -2.04 -8.63
N ASN A 234 -4.42 -1.74 -8.39
CA ASN A 234 -4.99 -1.67 -7.04
C ASN A 234 -6.51 -1.84 -7.11
N PHE A 235 -6.94 -3.02 -7.56
CA PHE A 235 -8.36 -3.32 -7.66
C PHE A 235 -8.93 -3.62 -6.27
N MET A 236 -9.98 -2.88 -5.90
CA MET A 236 -10.81 -3.12 -4.72
C MET A 236 -12.21 -3.49 -5.18
N GLU A 237 -12.78 -4.56 -4.63
CA GLU A 237 -14.14 -4.98 -5.00
C GLU A 237 -15.19 -3.96 -4.50
N ASP A 238 -16.08 -3.54 -5.41
CA ASP A 238 -17.26 -2.72 -5.02
C ASP A 238 -18.35 -3.61 -4.44
N ILE A 239 -18.27 -3.84 -3.15
CA ILE A 239 -19.18 -4.71 -2.42
C ILE A 239 -20.47 -4.01 -1.94
N TYR A 240 -20.53 -2.68 -2.07
CA TYR A 240 -21.66 -1.88 -1.56
C TYR A 240 -22.35 -1.05 -2.63
N GLY A 241 -21.93 -1.15 -3.89
CA GLY A 241 -22.41 -0.26 -4.95
C GLY A 241 -21.97 1.20 -4.73
N SER A 242 -20.84 1.41 -4.04
CA SER A 242 -20.31 2.74 -3.69
C SER A 242 -19.82 3.51 -4.92
N TYR A 243 -19.61 2.81 -6.06
CA TYR A 243 -19.11 3.42 -7.29
C TYR A 243 -20.19 3.93 -8.24
N GLN A 244 -21.47 3.85 -7.85
CA GLN A 244 -22.61 4.23 -8.71
C GLN A 244 -22.63 5.70 -9.12
N SER A 245 -22.02 6.58 -8.33
CA SER A 245 -21.96 8.01 -8.63
C SER A 245 -20.77 8.42 -9.48
N LEU A 246 -19.91 7.48 -9.89
CA LEU A 246 -18.77 7.78 -10.75
C LEU A 246 -19.22 8.28 -12.12
N PRO A 247 -18.50 9.25 -12.71
CA PRO A 247 -18.62 9.53 -14.13
C PRO A 247 -18.42 8.26 -14.96
N LYS A 248 -19.22 8.12 -16.05
CA LYS A 248 -19.22 6.90 -16.88
C LYS A 248 -17.82 6.44 -17.28
N LYS A 249 -16.93 7.36 -17.65
CA LYS A 249 -15.54 7.04 -18.03
C LYS A 249 -14.79 6.31 -16.91
N LEU A 250 -14.89 6.80 -15.66
CA LEU A 250 -14.21 6.24 -14.51
C LEU A 250 -14.85 4.91 -14.07
N PHE A 251 -16.17 4.81 -14.19
CA PHE A 251 -16.87 3.55 -13.95
C PHE A 251 -16.48 2.46 -14.96
N ASP A 252 -16.39 2.80 -16.25
CA ASP A 252 -15.92 1.87 -17.29
C ASP A 252 -14.45 1.45 -17.07
N GLU A 253 -13.61 2.35 -16.55
CA GLU A 253 -12.21 2.06 -16.17
C GLU A 253 -12.16 1.06 -15.00
N PHE A 254 -12.95 1.30 -13.94
CA PHE A 254 -13.10 0.38 -12.83
C PHE A 254 -13.57 -1.01 -13.28
N LEU A 255 -14.61 -1.11 -14.10
CA LEU A 255 -15.12 -2.40 -14.60
C LEU A 255 -14.09 -3.17 -15.43
N LYS A 256 -13.15 -2.49 -16.10
CA LYS A 256 -12.04 -3.14 -16.79
C LYS A 256 -11.03 -3.72 -15.81
N SER A 257 -10.77 -3.04 -14.70
CA SER A 257 -9.84 -3.55 -13.66
C SER A 257 -10.39 -4.80 -12.99
N GLU A 258 -11.69 -4.87 -12.75
CA GLU A 258 -12.37 -6.05 -12.18
C GLU A 258 -12.17 -7.33 -13.01
N LYS A 259 -12.17 -7.20 -14.35
CA LYS A 259 -12.07 -8.35 -15.26
C LYS A 259 -10.71 -9.02 -15.25
N ALA A 260 -9.65 -8.27 -15.01
CA ALA A 260 -8.28 -8.78 -15.03
C ALA A 260 -7.40 -7.94 -14.08
N PRO A 261 -7.62 -8.03 -12.77
CA PRO A 261 -6.80 -7.33 -11.80
C PRO A 261 -5.36 -7.84 -11.83
N LYS A 262 -4.41 -6.95 -11.64
CA LYS A 262 -2.99 -7.25 -11.45
C LYS A 262 -2.62 -7.25 -9.97
N ILE A 263 -3.32 -6.44 -9.18
CA ILE A 263 -3.29 -6.48 -7.71
C ILE A 263 -4.73 -6.44 -7.23
N ILE A 264 -5.09 -7.36 -6.34
CA ILE A 264 -6.33 -7.33 -5.58
C ILE A 264 -6.01 -6.80 -4.19
N HIS A 265 -6.72 -5.77 -3.76
CA HIS A 265 -6.57 -5.17 -2.44
C HIS A 265 -7.79 -5.51 -1.57
N TYR A 266 -7.56 -6.22 -0.48
CA TYR A 266 -8.58 -6.63 0.46
C TYR A 266 -8.77 -5.57 1.55
N SER A 267 -9.23 -4.37 1.15
CA SER A 267 -9.45 -3.24 2.03
C SER A 267 -10.82 -3.28 2.71
N GLY A 268 -10.98 -2.52 3.78
CA GLY A 268 -12.26 -2.35 4.50
C GLY A 268 -12.63 -3.54 5.39
N SER A 269 -13.93 -3.70 5.69
CA SER A 269 -14.46 -4.70 6.62
C SER A 269 -14.66 -6.09 6.01
N ARG A 270 -14.61 -6.20 4.67
CA ARG A 270 -14.79 -7.48 3.98
C ARG A 270 -13.45 -8.08 3.60
N LYS A 271 -12.91 -8.88 4.49
CA LYS A 271 -11.62 -9.52 4.31
C LYS A 271 -11.79 -11.03 4.13
N PRO A 272 -11.00 -11.72 3.29
CA PRO A 272 -11.13 -13.16 3.04
C PRO A 272 -11.11 -14.02 4.29
N TRP A 273 -10.42 -13.56 5.33
CA TRP A 273 -10.33 -14.19 6.65
C TRP A 273 -11.46 -13.79 7.61
N ILE A 274 -12.47 -13.05 7.16
CA ILE A 274 -13.70 -12.71 7.86
C ILE A 274 -14.88 -13.20 7.01
N LYS A 275 -15.16 -14.46 6.98
CA LYS A 275 -16.32 -15.20 6.42
C LYS A 275 -17.27 -14.44 5.46
N ILE A 276 -16.74 -13.65 4.53
CA ILE A 276 -17.54 -12.89 3.58
C ILE A 276 -17.37 -13.46 2.19
N ASP A 277 -18.49 -13.84 1.56
CA ASP A 277 -18.49 -14.41 0.23
C ASP A 277 -18.09 -13.36 -0.81
N SER A 278 -16.94 -13.59 -1.45
CA SER A 278 -16.44 -12.84 -2.58
C SER A 278 -15.77 -13.79 -3.57
N LYS A 279 -16.01 -13.54 -4.86
CA LYS A 279 -15.35 -14.29 -5.94
C LYS A 279 -13.82 -14.12 -5.96
N PHE A 280 -13.31 -13.11 -5.26
CA PHE A 280 -11.88 -12.81 -5.16
C PHE A 280 -11.19 -13.49 -3.98
N ASN A 281 -11.94 -14.01 -3.00
CA ASN A 281 -11.38 -14.71 -1.82
C ASN A 281 -10.51 -15.91 -2.21
N LYS A 282 -10.84 -16.59 -3.29
CA LYS A 282 -10.06 -17.73 -3.81
C LYS A 282 -8.60 -17.39 -4.07
N TYR A 283 -8.29 -16.16 -4.54
CA TYR A 283 -6.92 -15.73 -4.80
C TYR A 283 -6.15 -15.57 -3.49
N PHE A 284 -6.77 -15.04 -2.44
CA PHE A 284 -6.15 -14.92 -1.14
C PHE A 284 -5.77 -16.29 -0.57
N TRP A 285 -6.73 -17.22 -0.55
CA TRP A 285 -6.52 -18.56 0.01
C TRP A 285 -5.53 -19.40 -0.80
N GLU A 286 -5.49 -19.25 -2.12
CA GLU A 286 -4.50 -19.88 -2.98
C GLU A 286 -3.06 -19.56 -2.56
N TYR A 287 -2.79 -18.30 -2.17
CA TYR A 287 -1.45 -17.90 -1.69
C TYR A 287 -1.28 -18.13 -0.19
N ALA A 288 -2.32 -18.03 0.61
CA ALA A 288 -2.27 -18.35 2.04
C ALA A 288 -1.80 -19.79 2.29
N GLU A 289 -2.28 -20.75 1.48
CA GLU A 289 -1.88 -22.16 1.52
C GLU A 289 -0.39 -22.39 1.21
N LYS A 290 0.28 -21.43 0.58
CA LYS A 290 1.72 -21.48 0.27
C LYS A 290 2.58 -20.84 1.37
N THR A 291 1.99 -20.40 2.48
CA THR A 291 2.67 -19.69 3.57
C THR A 291 2.66 -20.49 4.86
N PRO A 292 3.60 -20.26 5.78
CA PRO A 292 3.57 -20.84 7.12
C PRO A 292 2.44 -20.27 8.01
N PHE A 293 1.61 -19.35 7.48
CA PHE A 293 0.56 -18.65 8.21
C PHE A 293 -0.86 -19.16 7.90
N GLU A 294 -1.00 -20.18 7.04
CA GLU A 294 -2.30 -20.73 6.63
C GLU A 294 -3.20 -21.09 7.83
N ALA A 295 -2.66 -21.83 8.79
CA ALA A 295 -3.43 -22.28 9.95
C ALA A 295 -3.89 -21.10 10.82
N GLU A 296 -3.05 -20.08 10.98
CA GLU A 296 -3.38 -18.87 11.73
C GLU A 296 -4.49 -18.07 11.02
N LEU A 297 -4.40 -17.90 9.70
CA LEU A 297 -5.41 -17.20 8.90
C LEU A 297 -6.75 -17.93 8.91
N LYS A 298 -6.75 -19.28 8.80
CA LYS A 298 -7.97 -20.09 8.94
C LYS A 298 -8.59 -20.04 10.33
N ALA A 299 -7.77 -19.85 11.37
CA ALA A 299 -8.29 -19.67 12.72
C ALA A 299 -9.01 -18.32 12.90
N LEU A 300 -8.60 -17.26 12.20
CA LEU A 300 -9.32 -15.97 12.20
C LEU A 300 -10.70 -16.10 11.60
N GLU A 301 -10.87 -16.89 10.51
CA GLU A 301 -12.16 -17.12 9.86
C GLU A 301 -13.18 -17.86 10.76
N ASN A 302 -12.72 -18.63 11.73
CA ASN A 302 -13.57 -19.45 12.60
C ASN A 302 -13.94 -18.77 13.93
N ASN A 303 -13.36 -17.61 14.25
CA ASN A 303 -13.60 -16.92 15.53
C ASN A 303 -14.68 -15.83 15.48
N ASP A 304 -15.33 -15.64 14.33
CA ASP A 304 -16.52 -14.78 14.10
C ASP A 304 -17.76 -15.66 13.78
#